data_2afbbdc5a3eff8f00ab576dad7f4edc8
#
_entry.id   2afbbdc5a3eff8f00ab576dad7f4edc8
#
_cell.length_a   1.000
_cell.length_b   1.000
_cell.length_c   1.000
_cell.angle_alpha   90.00
_cell.angle_beta   90.00
_cell.angle_gamma   90.00
#
_symmetry.space_group_name_H-M   'P 1'
#
loop_
_entity.id
_entity.type
_entity.pdbx_description
1 polymer ?
#
loop_
_entity_poly.entity_id
_entity_poly.type
_entity_poly.pdbx_seq_one_letter_code
_entity_poly.pdbx_strand_id
1 'polypeptide(L)'
;MRVALCALALTSCPAAAAPFNSCGSGVCFSGNINHNAILQRAPERSAVYGSVNTASPAGAQVVVTLAGTAADGSAYSKDFPAAVNADSTYKALLDAMPAWGNFTITATCSACAGSPLSVSVVGVTFGDVYLSSGQSNMELALYNTFERNISLANVRSGKYANIRVLHGGYQGLPPNQDGNWILQPGPNVTNCSQTGLADGMWCSGLELAQHDDNSDGRSAFFNVRAVPWYFAEKLTDLFLSDGGVPPPPIGLVFNPVGGTMVEQWTPFEDQLSCASIACMCTSSGCNGSQPLNPNNQSACSRNGELWRGQQQPFVNMTLKGFLWYQQVQLDRRSPHPGA
;
A
#
# COMPACT_ATOMS: atom_id res chain seq x y z
N MET A 1 -3.30 -2.11 -35.44
CA MET A 1 -3.07 -2.43 -34.04
C MET A 1 -4.42 -2.36 -33.32
N ARG A 2 -5.09 -3.51 -33.13
CA ARG A 2 -6.37 -3.54 -32.40
C ARG A 2 -6.07 -3.83 -30.95
N VAL A 3 -6.16 -2.83 -30.11
CA VAL A 3 -6.18 -3.00 -28.65
C VAL A 3 -7.56 -3.59 -28.33
N ALA A 4 -7.61 -4.85 -27.98
CA ALA A 4 -8.82 -5.44 -27.43
C ALA A 4 -8.98 -4.90 -26.01
N LEU A 5 -9.85 -3.89 -25.84
CA LEU A 5 -10.36 -3.57 -24.52
C LEU A 5 -11.23 -4.75 -24.08
N CYS A 6 -10.76 -5.52 -23.08
CA CYS A 6 -11.63 -6.39 -22.30
C CYS A 6 -12.64 -5.47 -21.57
N ALA A 7 -13.90 -5.52 -22.00
CA ALA A 7 -14.96 -4.79 -21.30
C ALA A 7 -15.10 -5.37 -19.89
N LEU A 8 -14.84 -4.57 -18.86
CA LEU A 8 -15.15 -4.92 -17.48
C LEU A 8 -16.67 -5.06 -17.34
N ALA A 9 -17.13 -6.29 -17.35
CA ALA A 9 -18.46 -6.61 -16.86
C ALA A 9 -18.36 -6.61 -15.32
N LEU A 10 -18.90 -5.55 -14.69
CA LEU A 10 -19.12 -5.51 -13.25
C LEU A 10 -20.19 -6.53 -12.85
N THR A 11 -19.83 -7.79 -12.85
CA THR A 11 -20.63 -8.83 -12.20
C THR A 11 -20.08 -9.01 -10.78
N SER A 12 -20.98 -9.00 -9.82
CA SER A 12 -20.75 -9.19 -8.38
C SER A 12 -19.68 -10.25 -8.13
N CYS A 13 -18.54 -9.83 -7.56
CA CYS A 13 -17.49 -10.70 -7.07
C CYS A 13 -18.07 -11.67 -6.04
N PRO A 14 -18.00 -12.99 -6.28
CA PRO A 14 -18.33 -13.94 -5.22
C PRO A 14 -17.09 -14.17 -4.34
N ALA A 15 -17.35 -14.28 -3.06
CA ALA A 15 -16.54 -14.87 -2.03
C ALA A 15 -15.24 -14.17 -1.63
N ALA A 16 -15.33 -13.68 -0.42
CA ALA A 16 -14.27 -13.28 0.46
C ALA A 16 -12.96 -14.09 0.27
N ALA A 17 -11.96 -13.45 -0.31
CA ALA A 17 -10.60 -13.84 -0.03
C ALA A 17 -10.39 -13.75 1.49
N ALA A 18 -9.68 -14.70 2.07
CA ALA A 18 -9.34 -14.69 3.48
C ALA A 18 -8.84 -13.30 3.90
N PRO A 19 -9.22 -12.81 5.10
CA PRO A 19 -8.91 -11.46 5.50
C PRO A 19 -7.40 -11.25 5.47
N PHE A 20 -6.98 -10.19 4.76
CA PHE A 20 -5.59 -9.76 4.81
C PHE A 20 -5.28 -9.32 6.24
N ASN A 21 -4.26 -9.91 6.86
CA ASN A 21 -3.91 -9.72 8.26
C ASN A 21 -5.01 -10.17 9.23
N SER A 22 -5.22 -11.48 9.34
CA SER A 22 -5.98 -12.00 10.47
C SER A 22 -5.25 -11.64 11.76
N CYS A 23 -5.88 -10.87 12.63
CA CYS A 23 -5.42 -10.75 14.01
C CYS A 23 -5.31 -12.14 14.62
N GLY A 24 -4.12 -12.54 15.00
CA GLY A 24 -3.93 -13.77 15.76
C GLY A 24 -4.67 -13.72 17.11
N SER A 25 -4.96 -12.52 17.63
CA SER A 25 -5.61 -12.28 18.91
C SER A 25 -6.13 -10.82 18.99
N GLY A 26 -7.28 -10.62 19.61
CA GLY A 26 -7.82 -9.29 19.89
C GLY A 26 -8.26 -8.50 18.66
N VAL A 27 -7.84 -7.23 18.56
CA VAL A 27 -8.09 -6.31 17.45
C VAL A 27 -6.78 -5.79 16.87
N CYS A 28 -6.69 -5.63 15.55
CA CYS A 28 -5.55 -5.00 14.88
C CYS A 28 -5.96 -4.14 13.70
N PHE A 29 -5.10 -3.18 13.35
CA PHE A 29 -5.18 -2.44 12.10
C PHE A 29 -4.59 -3.22 10.93
N SER A 30 -4.99 -2.87 9.72
CA SER A 30 -4.24 -3.25 8.51
C SER A 30 -2.86 -2.60 8.53
N GLY A 31 -1.84 -3.29 7.97
CA GLY A 31 -0.44 -2.88 8.08
C GLY A 31 -0.10 -1.50 7.51
N ASN A 32 -0.91 -0.95 6.62
CA ASN A 32 -0.76 0.41 6.12
C ASN A 32 -1.26 1.50 7.09
N ILE A 33 -1.99 1.09 8.15
CA ILE A 33 -2.47 1.99 9.22
C ILE A 33 -1.57 1.75 10.43
N ASN A 34 -0.50 2.52 10.51
CA ASN A 34 0.49 2.44 11.59
C ASN A 34 0.95 3.84 12.01
N HIS A 35 1.95 3.92 12.88
CA HIS A 35 2.47 5.21 13.37
C HIS A 35 2.90 6.11 12.20
N ASN A 36 2.64 7.40 12.34
CA ASN A 36 2.96 8.44 11.36
C ASN A 36 2.22 8.31 10.01
N ALA A 37 1.15 7.53 9.93
CA ALA A 37 0.38 7.37 8.70
C ALA A 37 -0.12 8.71 8.15
N ILE A 38 -0.13 8.84 6.82
CA ILE A 38 -0.90 9.86 6.13
C ILE A 38 -2.17 9.21 5.59
N LEU A 39 -3.32 9.75 5.99
CA LEU A 39 -4.63 9.36 5.48
C LEU A 39 -5.13 10.39 4.46
N GLN A 40 -5.94 9.95 3.51
CA GLN A 40 -6.48 10.83 2.47
C GLN A 40 -7.35 11.94 3.10
N ARG A 41 -7.07 13.19 2.73
CA ARG A 41 -7.81 14.38 3.17
C ARG A 41 -9.12 14.61 2.45
N ALA A 42 -9.91 15.55 2.92
CA ALA A 42 -11.09 16.08 2.24
C ALA A 42 -10.81 16.43 0.75
N PRO A 43 -11.82 16.28 -0.13
CA PRO A 43 -13.24 16.01 0.17
C PRO A 43 -13.54 14.54 0.50
N GLU A 44 -12.58 13.64 0.33
CA GLU A 44 -12.76 12.23 0.54
C GLU A 44 -12.79 11.88 2.04
N ARG A 45 -13.49 10.81 2.37
CA ARG A 45 -13.51 10.23 3.70
C ARG A 45 -12.54 9.08 3.78
N SER A 46 -11.55 9.21 4.65
CA SER A 46 -10.56 8.13 4.83
C SER A 46 -11.16 6.93 5.54
N ALA A 47 -10.77 5.75 5.07
CA ALA A 47 -11.10 4.49 5.72
C ALA A 47 -10.02 4.06 6.71
N VAL A 48 -10.43 3.64 7.90
CA VAL A 48 -9.63 2.91 8.87
C VAL A 48 -10.18 1.49 8.97
N TYR A 49 -9.33 0.50 8.76
CA TYR A 49 -9.75 -0.89 8.67
C TYR A 49 -8.72 -1.85 9.23
N GLY A 50 -9.16 -3.07 9.48
CA GLY A 50 -8.34 -4.12 10.05
C GLY A 50 -9.14 -5.37 10.29
N SER A 51 -8.70 -6.20 11.22
CA SER A 51 -9.36 -7.44 11.58
C SER A 51 -9.44 -7.65 13.09
N VAL A 52 -10.26 -8.60 13.48
CA VAL A 52 -10.45 -9.00 14.87
C VAL A 52 -10.35 -10.52 15.01
N ASN A 53 -9.92 -10.98 16.15
CA ASN A 53 -10.09 -12.36 16.54
C ASN A 53 -11.39 -12.47 17.37
N THR A 54 -12.38 -13.14 16.82
CA THR A 54 -13.66 -13.38 17.52
C THR A 54 -14.24 -14.73 17.11
N ALA A 55 -14.79 -15.44 18.09
CA ALA A 55 -15.50 -16.69 17.84
C ALA A 55 -16.87 -16.48 17.15
N SER A 56 -17.43 -15.27 17.23
CA SER A 56 -18.71 -14.91 16.64
C SER A 56 -18.63 -13.49 16.05
N PRO A 57 -18.29 -13.35 14.76
CA PRO A 57 -18.26 -12.05 14.09
C PRO A 57 -19.61 -11.33 14.09
N ALA A 58 -20.70 -12.11 13.99
CA ALA A 58 -22.05 -11.56 13.95
C ALA A 58 -22.39 -10.85 15.27
N GLY A 59 -22.61 -9.53 15.19
CA GLY A 59 -22.92 -8.69 16.35
C GLY A 59 -21.70 -8.10 17.08
N ALA A 60 -20.48 -8.50 16.74
CA ALA A 60 -19.30 -7.82 17.24
C ALA A 60 -19.14 -6.44 16.60
N GLN A 61 -18.63 -5.49 17.35
CA GLN A 61 -18.41 -4.12 16.91
C GLN A 61 -17.02 -3.64 17.32
N VAL A 62 -16.37 -2.94 16.42
CA VAL A 62 -15.15 -2.17 16.69
C VAL A 62 -15.53 -0.69 16.75
N VAL A 63 -15.05 0.01 17.76
CA VAL A 63 -15.10 1.47 17.82
C VAL A 63 -13.73 2.01 17.43
N VAL A 64 -13.69 2.81 16.36
CA VAL A 64 -12.50 3.54 15.95
C VAL A 64 -12.63 4.96 16.46
N THR A 65 -11.74 5.39 17.34
CA THR A 65 -11.67 6.76 17.86
C THR A 65 -10.55 7.51 17.15
N LEU A 66 -10.88 8.67 16.55
CA LEU A 66 -9.90 9.64 16.06
C LEU A 66 -9.83 10.80 17.06
N ALA A 67 -8.68 11.03 17.68
CA ALA A 67 -8.50 12.09 18.65
C ALA A 67 -7.15 12.80 18.45
N GLY A 68 -7.11 14.13 18.64
CA GLY A 68 -5.88 14.88 18.48
C GLY A 68 -6.11 16.36 18.27
N THR A 69 -5.19 17.00 17.55
CA THR A 69 -5.19 18.43 17.25
C THR A 69 -5.36 18.61 15.73
N ALA A 70 -6.40 19.33 15.34
CA ALA A 70 -6.64 19.69 13.93
C ALA A 70 -5.62 20.73 13.43
N ALA A 71 -5.59 20.99 12.12
CA ALA A 71 -4.67 21.92 11.49
C ALA A 71 -4.78 23.36 12.00
N ASP A 72 -5.96 23.76 12.45
CA ASP A 72 -6.24 25.08 13.05
C ASP A 72 -5.91 25.18 14.55
N GLY A 73 -5.34 24.12 15.13
CA GLY A 73 -4.99 24.04 16.55
C GLY A 73 -6.15 23.60 17.45
N SER A 74 -7.37 23.39 16.92
CA SER A 74 -8.51 22.94 17.72
C SER A 74 -8.36 21.47 18.12
N ALA A 75 -8.89 21.15 19.32
CA ALA A 75 -8.99 19.76 19.75
C ALA A 75 -10.11 19.06 18.99
N TYR A 76 -9.86 17.83 18.57
CA TYR A 76 -10.81 16.96 17.88
C TYR A 76 -10.87 15.60 18.55
N SER A 77 -12.06 15.08 18.79
CA SER A 77 -12.25 13.71 19.25
C SER A 77 -13.62 13.21 18.77
N LYS A 78 -13.63 12.05 18.09
CA LYS A 78 -14.86 11.45 17.60
C LYS A 78 -14.70 9.94 17.44
N ASP A 79 -15.80 9.23 17.77
CA ASP A 79 -15.92 7.80 17.62
C ASP A 79 -16.66 7.43 16.31
N PHE A 80 -16.14 6.39 15.66
CA PHE A 80 -16.67 5.83 14.42
C PHE A 80 -16.91 4.34 14.63
N PRO A 81 -18.14 3.92 14.96
CA PRO A 81 -18.48 2.51 15.13
C PRO A 81 -18.44 1.77 13.78
N ALA A 82 -17.86 0.59 13.78
CA ALA A 82 -17.76 -0.29 12.62
C ALA A 82 -18.25 -1.69 12.98
N ALA A 83 -19.15 -2.24 12.18
CA ALA A 83 -19.57 -3.62 12.29
C ALA A 83 -18.41 -4.55 11.89
N VAL A 84 -18.33 -5.70 12.54
CA VAL A 84 -17.42 -6.78 12.13
C VAL A 84 -18.10 -7.63 11.07
N ASN A 85 -17.44 -7.80 9.93
CA ASN A 85 -17.92 -8.62 8.83
C ASN A 85 -17.79 -10.13 9.15
N ALA A 86 -18.45 -10.98 8.34
CA ALA A 86 -18.39 -12.43 8.49
C ALA A 86 -16.97 -13.01 8.38
N ASP A 87 -16.06 -12.32 7.67
CA ASP A 87 -14.66 -12.67 7.52
C ASP A 87 -13.76 -12.09 8.63
N SER A 88 -14.35 -11.60 9.72
CA SER A 88 -13.68 -10.98 10.85
C SER A 88 -12.94 -9.67 10.54
N THR A 89 -13.23 -9.02 9.41
CA THR A 89 -12.73 -7.70 9.09
C THR A 89 -13.67 -6.59 9.61
N TYR A 90 -13.11 -5.38 9.79
CA TYR A 90 -13.89 -4.18 10.06
C TYR A 90 -13.39 -3.00 9.21
N LYS A 91 -14.30 -2.05 8.97
CA LYS A 91 -13.99 -0.80 8.26
C LYS A 91 -14.82 0.35 8.82
N ALA A 92 -14.15 1.36 9.31
CA ALA A 92 -14.73 2.65 9.70
C ALA A 92 -14.41 3.71 8.65
N LEU A 93 -15.37 4.57 8.31
CA LEU A 93 -15.16 5.74 7.47
C LEU A 93 -15.12 6.97 8.36
N LEU A 94 -13.98 7.63 8.43
CA LEU A 94 -13.78 8.86 9.16
C LEU A 94 -14.55 10.03 8.51
N ASP A 95 -14.67 11.15 9.18
CA ASP A 95 -15.11 12.39 8.53
C ASP A 95 -14.10 12.83 7.46
N ALA A 96 -14.55 13.69 6.53
CA ALA A 96 -13.67 14.33 5.57
C ALA A 96 -12.81 15.38 6.29
N MET A 97 -11.59 15.02 6.62
CA MET A 97 -10.67 15.85 7.40
C MET A 97 -9.86 16.80 6.52
N PRO A 98 -9.62 18.04 6.92
CA PRO A 98 -8.72 18.95 6.20
C PRO A 98 -7.29 18.41 6.23
N ALA A 99 -6.41 18.95 5.36
CA ALA A 99 -4.98 18.64 5.38
C ALA A 99 -4.35 19.01 6.73
N TRP A 100 -3.28 18.29 7.10
CA TRP A 100 -2.52 18.46 8.34
C TRP A 100 -3.24 17.94 9.60
N GLY A 101 -2.82 18.42 10.75
CA GLY A 101 -3.22 17.94 12.07
C GLY A 101 -2.27 16.86 12.60
N ASN A 102 -2.47 16.50 13.88
CA ASN A 102 -1.71 15.45 14.56
C ASN A 102 -2.69 14.64 15.41
N PHE A 103 -2.92 13.39 15.00
CA PHE A 103 -3.95 12.56 15.57
C PHE A 103 -3.42 11.22 16.06
N THR A 104 -4.15 10.67 17.02
CA THR A 104 -4.10 9.28 17.43
C THR A 104 -5.36 8.58 16.92
N ILE A 105 -5.21 7.40 16.34
CA ILE A 105 -6.31 6.51 16.00
C ILE A 105 -6.26 5.32 16.94
N THR A 106 -7.37 5.04 17.60
CA THR A 106 -7.53 3.89 18.48
C THR A 106 -8.66 3.01 17.99
N ALA A 107 -8.42 1.71 17.85
CA ALA A 107 -9.47 0.73 17.59
C ALA A 107 -9.69 -0.10 18.85
N THR A 108 -10.94 -0.20 19.29
CA THR A 108 -11.35 -0.93 20.51
C THR A 108 -12.43 -1.93 20.15
N CYS A 109 -12.28 -3.18 20.59
CA CYS A 109 -13.25 -4.24 20.43
C CYS A 109 -13.52 -4.91 21.78
N SER A 110 -14.67 -4.63 22.39
CA SER A 110 -15.03 -5.19 23.69
C SER A 110 -15.45 -6.65 23.65
N ALA A 111 -15.92 -7.13 22.49
CA ALA A 111 -16.41 -8.50 22.29
C ALA A 111 -15.39 -9.43 21.60
N CYS A 112 -14.16 -8.97 21.39
CA CYS A 112 -13.11 -9.77 20.78
C CYS A 112 -12.50 -10.79 21.76
N ALA A 113 -12.04 -11.91 21.24
CA ALA A 113 -11.32 -12.91 22.00
C ALA A 113 -9.83 -12.58 22.06
N GLY A 114 -9.23 -12.76 23.24
CA GLY A 114 -7.80 -12.57 23.46
C GLY A 114 -7.42 -11.11 23.68
N SER A 115 -6.16 -10.81 23.47
CA SER A 115 -5.55 -9.48 23.71
C SER A 115 -4.62 -9.11 22.54
N PRO A 116 -4.50 -7.81 22.20
CA PRO A 116 -5.11 -6.65 22.86
C PRO A 116 -6.56 -6.40 22.44
N LEU A 117 -7.38 -5.87 23.33
CA LEU A 117 -8.76 -5.40 23.02
C LEU A 117 -8.78 -3.96 22.51
N SER A 118 -7.66 -3.27 22.59
CA SER A 118 -7.50 -1.91 22.07
C SER A 118 -6.08 -1.74 21.53
N VAL A 119 -5.97 -1.13 20.34
CA VAL A 119 -4.70 -0.79 19.69
C VAL A 119 -4.73 0.66 19.26
N SER A 120 -3.56 1.33 19.31
CA SER A 120 -3.47 2.75 18.93
C SER A 120 -2.27 2.99 18.03
N VAL A 121 -2.43 3.95 17.10
CA VAL A 121 -1.37 4.51 16.27
C VAL A 121 -1.35 6.03 16.44
N VAL A 122 -0.16 6.61 16.49
CA VAL A 122 0.06 8.03 16.77
C VAL A 122 0.75 8.73 15.61
N GLY A 123 0.77 10.06 15.60
CA GLY A 123 1.40 10.86 14.57
C GLY A 123 0.66 10.84 13.23
N VAL A 124 -0.59 10.41 13.23
CA VAL A 124 -1.43 10.36 12.03
C VAL A 124 -1.77 11.77 11.58
N THR A 125 -1.70 12.01 10.28
CA THR A 125 -2.08 13.28 9.66
C THR A 125 -2.91 13.04 8.40
N PHE A 126 -3.50 14.11 7.84
CA PHE A 126 -4.29 14.03 6.62
C PHE A 126 -3.61 14.76 5.47
N GLY A 127 -3.61 14.16 4.29
CA GLY A 127 -2.93 14.69 3.11
C GLY A 127 -3.35 13.99 1.83
N ASP A 128 -2.60 14.16 0.76
CA ASP A 128 -2.84 13.49 -0.51
C ASP A 128 -2.05 12.18 -0.57
N VAL A 129 -2.74 11.05 -0.69
CA VAL A 129 -2.14 9.70 -0.64
C VAL A 129 -2.13 9.06 -2.02
N TYR A 130 -0.97 8.62 -2.46
CA TYR A 130 -0.77 7.96 -3.75
C TYR A 130 -0.21 6.55 -3.57
N LEU A 131 -0.83 5.59 -4.25
CA LEU A 131 -0.30 4.22 -4.36
C LEU A 131 0.56 4.14 -5.62
N SER A 132 1.83 3.78 -5.45
CA SER A 132 2.82 3.69 -6.52
C SER A 132 3.21 2.24 -6.74
N SER A 133 2.95 1.73 -7.95
CA SER A 133 3.17 0.33 -8.29
C SER A 133 3.56 0.15 -9.76
N GLY A 134 3.89 -1.08 -10.13
CA GLY A 134 4.34 -1.44 -11.46
C GLY A 134 5.58 -2.33 -11.41
N GLN A 135 6.43 -2.25 -12.43
CA GLN A 135 7.63 -3.09 -12.53
C GLN A 135 8.94 -2.31 -12.27
N SER A 136 10.07 -2.84 -12.77
CA SER A 136 11.44 -2.38 -12.48
C SER A 136 11.66 -0.86 -12.60
N ASN A 137 11.05 -0.18 -13.58
CA ASN A 137 11.20 1.27 -13.69
C ASN A 137 10.54 2.03 -12.54
N MET A 138 9.45 1.48 -11.98
CA MET A 138 8.82 2.04 -10.78
C MET A 138 9.55 1.63 -9.50
N GLU A 139 10.25 0.51 -9.53
CA GLU A 139 11.07 0.02 -8.42
C GLU A 139 12.43 0.74 -8.32
N LEU A 140 12.85 1.46 -9.37
CA LEU A 140 14.13 2.14 -9.43
C LEU A 140 14.34 3.06 -8.20
N ALA A 141 15.41 2.78 -7.44
CA ALA A 141 15.74 3.57 -6.26
C ALA A 141 16.41 4.89 -6.63
N LEU A 142 16.28 5.91 -5.79
CA LEU A 142 16.97 7.21 -5.93
C LEU A 142 18.47 7.05 -6.13
N TYR A 143 19.07 6.05 -5.48
CA TYR A 143 20.48 5.71 -5.64
C TYR A 143 20.93 5.67 -7.12
N ASN A 144 20.08 5.21 -8.02
CA ASN A 144 20.39 5.06 -9.44
C ASN A 144 20.11 6.31 -10.29
N THR A 145 19.79 7.44 -9.66
CA THR A 145 19.44 8.69 -10.36
C THR A 145 20.55 9.75 -10.25
N PHE A 146 20.56 10.68 -11.20
CA PHE A 146 21.58 11.73 -11.23
C PHE A 146 21.39 12.77 -10.13
N GLU A 147 20.11 13.12 -9.82
CA GLU A 147 19.77 14.22 -8.90
C GLU A 147 19.61 13.79 -7.44
N ARG A 148 19.92 12.53 -7.10
CA ARG A 148 19.76 11.98 -5.75
C ARG A 148 20.37 12.84 -4.64
N ASN A 149 21.55 13.45 -4.89
CA ASN A 149 22.23 14.27 -3.89
C ASN A 149 21.55 15.62 -3.71
N ILE A 150 20.92 16.17 -4.76
CA ILE A 150 20.12 17.40 -4.69
C ILE A 150 18.87 17.12 -3.83
N SER A 151 18.17 16.02 -4.08
CA SER A 151 17.04 15.58 -3.27
C SER A 151 17.43 15.39 -1.82
N LEU A 152 18.55 14.71 -1.54
CA LEU A 152 19.04 14.51 -0.17
C LEU A 152 19.32 15.85 0.54
N ALA A 153 19.97 16.80 -0.13
CA ALA A 153 20.25 18.13 0.41
C ALA A 153 18.95 18.90 0.72
N ASN A 154 17.97 18.85 -0.18
CA ASN A 154 16.68 19.48 0.01
C ASN A 154 15.91 18.86 1.20
N VAL A 155 15.92 17.54 1.32
CA VAL A 155 15.29 16.83 2.46
C VAL A 155 15.97 17.24 3.79
N ARG A 156 17.29 17.26 3.82
CA ARG A 156 18.06 17.68 5.02
C ARG A 156 17.82 19.15 5.40
N SER A 157 17.51 20.01 4.45
CA SER A 157 17.11 21.40 4.70
C SER A 157 15.66 21.55 5.20
N GLY A 158 14.87 20.46 5.21
CA GLY A 158 13.46 20.47 5.59
C GLY A 158 12.50 20.83 4.45
N LYS A 159 12.97 21.07 3.22
CA LYS A 159 12.14 21.52 2.09
C LYS A 159 10.95 20.58 1.81
N TYR A 160 11.13 19.27 1.99
CA TYR A 160 10.13 18.24 1.69
C TYR A 160 9.65 17.52 2.96
N ALA A 161 9.57 18.23 4.09
CA ALA A 161 9.11 17.68 5.36
C ALA A 161 7.65 17.19 5.33
N ASN A 162 6.87 17.64 4.35
CA ASN A 162 5.48 17.21 4.13
C ASN A 162 5.35 15.83 3.47
N ILE A 163 6.44 15.20 3.02
CA ILE A 163 6.41 13.92 2.32
C ILE A 163 6.75 12.78 3.29
N ARG A 164 5.88 11.77 3.34
CA ARG A 164 6.15 10.50 4.03
C ARG A 164 5.98 9.34 3.06
N VAL A 165 6.75 8.30 3.27
CA VAL A 165 6.76 7.10 2.44
C VAL A 165 6.43 5.87 3.28
N LEU A 166 5.67 4.95 2.69
CA LEU A 166 5.39 3.63 3.22
C LEU A 166 5.87 2.60 2.18
N HIS A 167 6.80 1.75 2.56
CA HIS A 167 7.13 0.60 1.74
C HIS A 167 6.13 -0.52 2.05
N GLY A 168 5.12 -0.65 1.20
CA GLY A 168 3.97 -1.55 1.44
C GLY A 168 4.14 -2.96 0.92
N GLY A 169 5.29 -3.31 0.35
CA GLY A 169 5.48 -4.58 -0.34
C GLY A 169 6.88 -5.11 -0.24
N TYR A 170 6.97 -6.30 -0.64
CA TYR A 170 8.02 -7.25 -0.80
C TYR A 170 9.45 -6.71 -1.01
N GLN A 171 10.37 -7.24 -0.22
CA GLN A 171 11.76 -7.44 -0.60
C GLN A 171 12.10 -8.95 -0.54
N GLY A 172 12.06 -9.62 -1.72
CA GLY A 172 12.76 -10.88 -1.92
C GLY A 172 12.18 -12.16 -1.30
N LEU A 173 10.99 -12.15 -0.70
CA LEU A 173 10.37 -13.38 -0.20
C LEU A 173 9.36 -13.96 -1.20
N PRO A 174 9.37 -15.27 -1.47
CA PRO A 174 8.32 -15.89 -2.25
C PRO A 174 6.98 -15.64 -1.55
N PRO A 175 5.86 -15.53 -2.31
CA PRO A 175 4.56 -15.45 -1.71
C PRO A 175 4.38 -16.65 -0.79
N ASN A 176 4.25 -16.42 0.52
CA ASN A 176 3.63 -17.44 1.31
C ASN A 176 2.20 -17.55 0.77
N GLN A 177 1.69 -18.75 0.70
CA GLN A 177 0.41 -19.05 0.05
C GLN A 177 -0.78 -18.31 0.68
N ASP A 178 -0.57 -17.55 1.73
CA ASP A 178 -1.57 -16.89 2.57
C ASP A 178 -1.76 -15.40 2.27
N GLY A 179 -1.05 -14.84 1.27
CA GLY A 179 -1.28 -13.45 0.80
C GLY A 179 -0.88 -12.33 1.76
N ASN A 180 -0.16 -12.62 2.83
CA ASN A 180 0.28 -11.64 3.82
C ASN A 180 1.58 -10.95 3.38
N TRP A 181 1.45 -9.90 2.57
CA TRP A 181 2.59 -9.18 1.99
C TRP A 181 2.79 -7.77 2.55
N ILE A 182 1.86 -7.24 3.34
CA ILE A 182 2.11 -6.01 4.07
C ILE A 182 3.00 -6.39 5.25
N LEU A 183 4.25 -5.98 5.18
CA LEU A 183 5.15 -6.06 6.31
C LEU A 183 4.54 -5.27 7.47
N GLN A 184 4.22 -5.99 8.54
CA GLN A 184 3.95 -5.33 9.82
C GLN A 184 5.29 -4.93 10.41
N PRO A 185 5.42 -3.70 10.93
CA PRO A 185 6.58 -3.39 11.74
C PRO A 185 6.76 -4.45 12.81
N GLY A 186 7.97 -4.95 12.98
CA GLY A 186 8.24 -5.88 14.07
C GLY A 186 7.79 -5.25 15.40
N PRO A 187 7.42 -6.05 16.41
CA PRO A 187 6.85 -5.55 17.67
C PRO A 187 7.75 -4.56 18.42
N ASN A 188 9.03 -4.51 18.09
CA ASN A 188 10.02 -3.61 18.68
C ASN A 188 10.47 -2.48 17.75
N VAL A 189 9.90 -2.36 16.56
CA VAL A 189 10.25 -1.31 15.60
C VAL A 189 9.37 -0.09 15.87
N THR A 190 9.96 0.93 16.45
CA THR A 190 9.26 2.16 16.85
C THR A 190 9.61 3.36 15.99
N ASN A 191 10.61 3.26 15.13
CA ASN A 191 11.03 4.36 14.26
C ASN A 191 11.73 3.86 13.00
N CYS A 192 11.77 4.71 11.98
CA CYS A 192 12.35 4.43 10.66
C CYS A 192 13.87 4.25 10.67
N SER A 193 14.52 4.61 11.77
CA SER A 193 15.98 4.52 11.90
C SER A 193 16.48 3.11 12.13
N GLN A 194 15.62 2.21 12.59
CA GLN A 194 16.03 0.86 12.97
C GLN A 194 16.09 -0.11 11.80
N THR A 195 15.40 0.20 10.71
CA THR A 195 15.10 -0.77 9.67
C THR A 195 15.13 -0.20 8.24
N GLY A 196 15.28 1.11 8.10
CA GLY A 196 15.15 1.77 6.81
C GLY A 196 13.72 1.65 6.24
N LEU A 197 13.60 1.51 4.93
CA LEU A 197 12.29 1.37 4.25
C LEU A 197 11.66 -0.01 4.37
N ALA A 198 12.36 -0.98 4.98
CA ALA A 198 12.01 -2.40 4.80
C ALA A 198 10.80 -2.89 5.60
N ASP A 199 10.31 -2.14 6.60
CA ASP A 199 9.47 -2.74 7.64
C ASP A 199 8.03 -2.20 7.74
N GLY A 200 7.49 -1.73 6.63
CA GLY A 200 6.08 -1.35 6.59
C GLY A 200 5.71 -0.16 7.49
N MET A 201 6.66 0.71 7.81
CA MET A 201 6.43 1.94 8.58
C MET A 201 6.33 3.17 7.66
N TRP A 202 5.53 4.14 8.09
CA TRP A 202 5.53 5.47 7.48
C TRP A 202 6.73 6.27 7.95
N CYS A 203 7.62 6.59 7.00
CA CYS A 203 8.84 7.33 7.25
C CYS A 203 8.85 8.68 6.55
N SER A 204 9.30 9.74 7.22
CA SER A 204 9.62 10.99 6.54
C SER A 204 10.95 10.87 5.78
N GLY A 205 11.09 11.66 4.72
CA GLY A 205 12.36 11.75 4.00
C GLY A 205 13.53 12.16 4.92
N LEU A 206 13.26 13.02 5.90
CA LEU A 206 14.27 13.50 6.86
C LEU A 206 14.76 12.38 7.79
N GLU A 207 13.84 11.55 8.33
CA GLU A 207 14.22 10.39 9.14
C GLU A 207 15.13 9.45 8.34
N LEU A 208 14.75 9.14 7.10
CA LEU A 208 15.57 8.30 6.23
C LEU A 208 16.92 8.94 5.86
N ALA A 209 16.97 10.27 5.71
CA ALA A 209 18.18 11.01 5.37
C ALA A 209 19.19 11.13 6.53
N GLN A 210 18.75 10.91 7.76
CA GLN A 210 19.57 10.94 8.97
C GLN A 210 20.25 9.60 9.28
N HIS A 211 19.84 8.53 8.61
CA HIS A 211 20.35 7.18 8.82
C HIS A 211 21.12 6.69 7.60
N ASP A 212 22.24 6.04 7.85
CA ASP A 212 23.01 5.37 6.83
C ASP A 212 22.43 3.96 6.61
N ASP A 213 22.41 3.54 5.35
CA ASP A 213 22.18 2.14 5.02
C ASP A 213 23.39 1.34 5.51
N ASN A 214 23.17 0.41 6.43
CA ASN A 214 24.20 -0.35 7.13
C ASN A 214 25.14 -1.18 6.21
N SER A 215 24.85 -1.25 4.91
CA SER A 215 25.60 -2.09 3.98
C SER A 215 26.84 -1.44 3.34
N ASP A 216 26.83 -0.11 3.16
CA ASP A 216 27.91 0.61 2.46
C ASP A 216 28.04 2.10 2.79
N GLY A 217 27.49 2.55 3.91
CA GLY A 217 27.58 3.94 4.39
C GLY A 217 26.76 4.93 3.58
N ARG A 218 25.81 4.46 2.76
CA ARG A 218 24.87 5.32 2.03
C ARG A 218 23.68 5.69 2.91
N SER A 219 23.09 6.86 2.65
CA SER A 219 21.85 7.26 3.32
C SER A 219 20.72 6.30 2.96
N ALA A 220 19.95 5.85 3.96
CA ALA A 220 18.74 5.04 3.78
C ALA A 220 17.70 5.72 2.86
N PHE A 221 17.73 7.04 2.77
CA PHE A 221 16.94 7.82 1.83
C PHE A 221 17.14 7.42 0.36
N PHE A 222 18.33 6.95 -0.01
CA PHE A 222 18.60 6.55 -1.38
C PHE A 222 17.87 5.27 -1.82
N ASN A 223 17.30 4.52 -0.90
CA ASN A 223 16.46 3.35 -1.21
C ASN A 223 14.99 3.73 -1.56
N VAL A 224 14.61 5.00 -1.37
CA VAL A 224 13.29 5.51 -1.79
C VAL A 224 13.12 5.35 -3.31
N ARG A 225 11.91 5.01 -3.75
CA ARG A 225 11.60 4.83 -5.17
C ARG A 225 11.59 6.17 -5.90
N ALA A 226 12.39 6.27 -6.96
CA ALA A 226 12.71 7.54 -7.61
C ALA A 226 11.49 8.21 -8.26
N VAL A 227 10.69 7.46 -9.04
CA VAL A 227 9.56 8.04 -9.78
C VAL A 227 8.53 8.68 -8.85
N PRO A 228 8.00 7.98 -7.82
CA PRO A 228 7.04 8.60 -6.92
C PRO A 228 7.67 9.69 -6.04
N TRP A 229 8.95 9.56 -5.67
CA TRP A 229 9.62 10.61 -4.90
C TRP A 229 9.71 11.92 -5.69
N TYR A 230 10.24 11.89 -6.93
CA TYR A 230 10.34 13.09 -7.77
C TYR A 230 8.97 13.66 -8.15
N PHE A 231 7.94 12.80 -8.28
CA PHE A 231 6.56 13.26 -8.40
C PHE A 231 6.14 14.10 -7.19
N ALA A 232 6.39 13.63 -5.96
CA ALA A 232 6.01 14.34 -4.74
C ALA A 232 6.84 15.61 -4.52
N GLU A 233 8.14 15.61 -4.84
CA GLU A 233 8.98 16.82 -4.86
C GLU A 233 8.37 17.87 -5.79
N LYS A 234 8.09 17.48 -7.04
CA LYS A 234 7.54 18.40 -8.03
C LYS A 234 6.16 18.92 -7.64
N LEU A 235 5.32 18.05 -7.08
CA LEU A 235 4.00 18.45 -6.59
C LEU A 235 4.11 19.44 -5.43
N THR A 236 5.03 19.20 -4.49
CA THR A 236 5.33 20.13 -3.38
C THR A 236 5.82 21.48 -3.92
N ASP A 237 6.74 21.47 -4.90
CA ASP A 237 7.28 22.69 -5.50
C ASP A 237 6.19 23.49 -6.22
N LEU A 238 5.22 22.85 -6.86
CA LEU A 238 4.07 23.50 -7.46
C LEU A 238 3.21 24.21 -6.42
N PHE A 239 2.87 23.55 -5.31
CA PHE A 239 2.13 24.19 -4.22
C PHE A 239 2.90 25.40 -3.65
N LEU A 240 4.22 25.30 -3.49
CA LEU A 240 5.05 26.41 -3.02
C LEU A 240 5.10 27.59 -4.01
N SER A 241 5.05 27.31 -5.33
CA SER A 241 5.08 28.34 -6.37
C SER A 241 3.76 29.10 -6.51
N ASP A 242 2.63 28.45 -6.20
CA ASP A 242 1.29 29.07 -6.30
C ASP A 242 0.99 30.10 -5.18
N GLY A 243 1.94 30.31 -4.27
CA GLY A 243 2.05 31.53 -3.45
C GLY A 243 0.99 31.74 -2.37
N GLY A 244 0.33 30.72 -1.83
CA GLY A 244 -0.68 31.02 -0.80
C GLY A 244 -1.11 29.87 0.10
N VAL A 245 -0.92 28.64 -0.28
CA VAL A 245 -1.36 27.49 0.53
C VAL A 245 -0.15 26.60 0.84
N PRO A 246 0.14 26.30 2.10
CA PRO A 246 1.18 25.34 2.43
C PRO A 246 0.91 24.01 1.70
N PRO A 247 1.95 23.38 1.13
CA PRO A 247 1.78 22.08 0.48
C PRO A 247 1.18 21.08 1.49
N PRO A 248 0.14 20.33 1.12
CA PRO A 248 -0.43 19.34 2.02
C PRO A 248 0.60 18.23 2.32
N PRO A 249 0.42 17.46 3.38
CA PRO A 249 1.13 16.20 3.54
C PRO A 249 0.93 15.32 2.31
N ILE A 250 1.99 14.67 1.85
CA ILE A 250 1.95 13.75 0.71
C ILE A 250 2.39 12.37 1.19
N GLY A 251 1.49 11.39 1.10
CA GLY A 251 1.76 10.00 1.42
C GLY A 251 2.04 9.20 0.15
N LEU A 252 3.19 8.53 0.11
CA LEU A 252 3.59 7.67 -1.00
C LEU A 252 3.65 6.22 -0.50
N VAL A 253 2.79 5.36 -1.01
CA VAL A 253 2.84 3.92 -0.75
C VAL A 253 3.55 3.24 -1.91
N PHE A 254 4.62 2.50 -1.65
CA PHE A 254 5.43 1.83 -2.67
C PHE A 254 5.25 0.31 -2.61
N ASN A 255 4.85 -0.31 -3.70
CA ASN A 255 4.83 -1.76 -3.84
C ASN A 255 5.14 -2.26 -5.26
N PRO A 256 6.08 -1.64 -5.99
CA PRO A 256 6.47 -2.13 -7.32
C PRO A 256 7.30 -3.41 -7.20
N VAL A 257 7.21 -4.28 -8.22
CA VAL A 257 7.99 -5.52 -8.31
C VAL A 257 8.57 -5.67 -9.72
N GLY A 258 9.89 -5.67 -9.82
CA GLY A 258 10.61 -5.80 -11.10
C GLY A 258 10.40 -7.14 -11.78
N GLY A 259 10.47 -7.15 -13.12
CA GLY A 259 10.37 -8.38 -13.93
C GLY A 259 8.95 -9.00 -13.99
N THR A 260 7.93 -8.23 -13.68
CA THR A 260 6.54 -8.72 -13.60
C THR A 260 5.71 -8.35 -14.82
N MET A 261 4.72 -9.19 -15.13
CA MET A 261 3.73 -8.96 -16.18
C MET A 261 2.42 -8.46 -15.58
N VAL A 262 1.59 -7.80 -16.38
CA VAL A 262 0.32 -7.21 -15.92
C VAL A 262 -0.65 -8.26 -15.38
N GLU A 263 -0.59 -9.48 -15.91
CA GLU A 263 -1.42 -10.62 -15.49
C GLU A 263 -1.17 -11.02 -14.02
N GLN A 264 0.03 -10.76 -13.49
CA GLN A 264 0.33 -10.99 -12.07
C GLN A 264 -0.36 -9.97 -11.15
N TRP A 265 -0.67 -8.79 -11.69
CA TRP A 265 -1.30 -7.66 -10.99
C TRP A 265 -2.82 -7.59 -11.13
N THR A 266 -3.41 -8.44 -11.95
CA THR A 266 -4.85 -8.49 -12.22
C THR A 266 -5.48 -9.66 -11.47
N PRO A 267 -6.66 -9.52 -10.84
CA PRO A 267 -7.36 -10.65 -10.22
C PRO A 267 -7.45 -11.85 -11.15
N PHE A 268 -7.23 -13.05 -10.64
CA PHE A 268 -7.29 -14.28 -11.46
C PHE A 268 -8.65 -14.45 -12.15
N GLU A 269 -9.72 -14.17 -11.42
CA GLU A 269 -11.09 -14.28 -11.85
C GLU A 269 -11.40 -13.36 -13.05
N ASP A 270 -10.86 -12.16 -13.03
CA ASP A 270 -11.03 -11.17 -14.12
C ASP A 270 -10.29 -11.61 -15.39
N GLN A 271 -9.17 -12.32 -15.21
CA GLN A 271 -8.39 -12.85 -16.34
C GLN A 271 -9.11 -13.97 -17.09
N LEU A 272 -9.99 -14.71 -16.42
CA LEU A 272 -10.75 -15.81 -17.03
C LEU A 272 -11.65 -15.34 -18.18
N SER A 273 -12.04 -14.08 -18.20
CA SER A 273 -12.83 -13.48 -19.28
C SER A 273 -12.01 -13.17 -20.53
N CYS A 274 -10.68 -13.23 -20.47
CA CYS A 274 -9.76 -12.87 -21.54
C CYS A 274 -9.16 -14.15 -22.17
N ALA A 275 -9.72 -14.59 -23.29
CA ALA A 275 -9.34 -15.84 -23.96
C ALA A 275 -7.85 -15.92 -24.39
N SER A 276 -7.14 -14.80 -24.46
CA SER A 276 -5.72 -14.73 -24.86
C SER A 276 -4.74 -14.86 -23.69
N ILE A 277 -5.21 -14.89 -22.45
CA ILE A 277 -4.30 -14.95 -21.28
C ILE A 277 -3.89 -16.40 -21.03
N ALA A 278 -2.58 -16.62 -20.98
CA ALA A 278 -1.99 -17.92 -20.70
C ALA A 278 -1.76 -18.15 -19.20
N CYS A 279 -1.74 -19.42 -18.82
CA CYS A 279 -1.36 -19.87 -17.50
C CYS A 279 0.12 -19.58 -17.21
N MET A 280 0.40 -18.88 -16.11
CA MET A 280 1.75 -18.59 -15.64
C MET A 280 2.06 -19.39 -14.38
N CYS A 281 3.17 -20.09 -14.37
CA CYS A 281 3.52 -21.03 -13.32
C CYS A 281 4.84 -20.69 -12.63
N THR A 282 4.98 -21.17 -11.40
CA THR A 282 6.23 -21.06 -10.61
C THR A 282 7.20 -22.21 -10.84
N SER A 283 6.77 -23.31 -11.46
CA SER A 283 7.57 -24.51 -11.65
C SER A 283 7.72 -24.91 -13.12
N SER A 284 8.81 -25.60 -13.43
CA SER A 284 9.18 -26.06 -14.77
C SER A 284 8.19 -27.05 -15.42
N GLY A 285 7.15 -27.48 -14.71
CA GLY A 285 6.13 -28.40 -15.20
C GLY A 285 4.96 -27.75 -15.94
N CYS A 286 4.88 -26.43 -15.97
CA CYS A 286 3.83 -25.69 -16.65
C CYS A 286 4.44 -24.97 -17.86
N ASN A 287 4.04 -25.35 -19.06
CA ASN A 287 4.65 -24.84 -20.29
C ASN A 287 4.01 -23.56 -20.85
N GLY A 288 3.16 -22.88 -20.07
CA GLY A 288 2.55 -21.60 -20.44
C GLY A 288 1.66 -21.65 -21.68
N SER A 289 1.36 -22.83 -22.21
CA SER A 289 0.51 -23.03 -23.38
C SER A 289 -0.94 -23.38 -23.02
N GLN A 290 -1.21 -23.57 -21.74
CA GLN A 290 -2.56 -23.87 -21.26
C GLN A 290 -3.38 -22.59 -21.09
N PRO A 291 -4.61 -22.54 -21.57
CA PRO A 291 -5.50 -21.43 -21.29
C PRO A 291 -5.88 -21.39 -19.81
N LEU A 292 -6.14 -20.18 -19.30
CA LEU A 292 -6.69 -20.01 -17.96
C LEU A 292 -8.11 -20.59 -17.90
N ASN A 293 -8.38 -21.32 -16.82
CA ASN A 293 -9.73 -21.71 -16.45
C ASN A 293 -9.85 -21.87 -14.93
N PRO A 294 -11.08 -21.90 -14.35
CA PRO A 294 -11.26 -21.99 -12.90
C PRO A 294 -10.65 -23.25 -12.28
N ASN A 295 -10.51 -24.32 -13.05
CA ASN A 295 -10.02 -25.61 -12.55
C ASN A 295 -8.49 -25.72 -12.50
N ASN A 296 -7.75 -24.78 -13.11
CA ASN A 296 -6.29 -24.79 -13.12
C ASN A 296 -5.63 -23.65 -12.34
N GLN A 297 -6.37 -22.97 -11.47
CA GLN A 297 -5.86 -21.82 -10.67
C GLN A 297 -4.60 -22.16 -9.88
N SER A 298 -4.55 -23.32 -9.25
CA SER A 298 -3.39 -23.76 -8.48
C SER A 298 -2.14 -24.00 -9.35
N ALA A 299 -2.34 -24.46 -10.58
CA ALA A 299 -1.26 -24.64 -11.56
C ALA A 299 -0.80 -23.30 -12.14
N CYS A 300 -1.72 -22.34 -12.26
CA CYS A 300 -1.46 -20.98 -12.76
C CYS A 300 -1.18 -20.00 -11.61
N SER A 301 -0.39 -20.40 -10.64
CA SER A 301 -0.21 -19.70 -9.36
C SER A 301 0.33 -18.28 -9.48
N ARG A 302 1.02 -17.96 -10.57
CA ARG A 302 1.55 -16.60 -10.81
C ARG A 302 0.50 -15.63 -11.35
N ASN A 303 -0.57 -16.10 -11.97
CA ASN A 303 -1.66 -15.23 -12.38
C ASN A 303 -2.36 -14.65 -11.14
N GLY A 304 -2.40 -13.34 -11.04
CA GLY A 304 -2.98 -12.64 -9.88
C GLY A 304 -2.18 -12.73 -8.59
N GLU A 305 -0.95 -13.25 -8.58
CA GLU A 305 -0.14 -13.36 -7.35
C GLU A 305 0.14 -12.00 -6.72
N LEU A 306 0.51 -11.00 -7.54
CA LEU A 306 0.80 -9.65 -7.08
C LEU A 306 -0.47 -8.83 -6.79
N TRP A 307 -1.57 -9.15 -7.47
CA TRP A 307 -2.88 -8.62 -7.05
C TRP A 307 -3.14 -8.99 -5.59
N ARG A 308 -3.10 -10.28 -5.26
CA ARG A 308 -3.36 -10.75 -3.89
C ARG A 308 -2.38 -10.18 -2.87
N GLY A 309 -1.10 -10.10 -3.22
CA GLY A 309 -0.04 -9.71 -2.28
C GLY A 309 0.22 -8.20 -2.21
N GLN A 310 0.05 -7.48 -3.31
CA GLN A 310 0.53 -6.11 -3.43
C GLN A 310 -0.59 -5.08 -3.64
N GLN A 311 -1.75 -5.46 -4.16
CA GLN A 311 -2.84 -4.53 -4.43
C GLN A 311 -4.03 -4.74 -3.50
N GLN A 312 -4.46 -5.96 -3.33
CA GLN A 312 -5.64 -6.30 -2.54
C GLN A 312 -5.58 -5.78 -1.08
N PRO A 313 -4.41 -5.74 -0.40
CA PRO A 313 -4.32 -5.14 0.94
C PRO A 313 -4.69 -3.65 1.00
N PHE A 314 -4.61 -2.95 -0.13
CA PHE A 314 -4.90 -1.51 -0.22
C PHE A 314 -6.28 -1.18 -0.79
N VAL A 315 -7.12 -2.16 -1.17
CA VAL A 315 -8.45 -1.90 -1.77
C VAL A 315 -9.39 -1.11 -0.87
N ASN A 316 -9.18 -1.15 0.44
CA ASN A 316 -9.94 -0.37 1.41
C ASN A 316 -9.31 1.00 1.69
N MET A 317 -8.09 1.26 1.23
CA MET A 317 -7.41 2.53 1.44
C MET A 317 -8.01 3.61 0.55
N THR A 318 -8.36 4.75 1.15
CA THR A 318 -8.77 5.92 0.38
C THR A 318 -7.53 6.59 -0.19
N LEU A 319 -7.50 6.80 -1.50
CA LEU A 319 -6.35 7.33 -2.24
C LEU A 319 -6.74 8.57 -3.03
N LYS A 320 -5.78 9.47 -3.21
CA LYS A 320 -5.86 10.57 -4.19
C LYS A 320 -5.67 10.06 -5.62
N GLY A 321 -4.81 9.07 -5.80
CA GLY A 321 -4.53 8.50 -7.10
C GLY A 321 -3.50 7.38 -7.10
N PHE A 322 -3.25 6.88 -8.30
CA PHE A 322 -2.27 5.84 -8.56
C PHE A 322 -1.15 6.37 -9.44
N LEU A 323 0.08 5.94 -9.14
CA LEU A 323 1.23 6.10 -10.01
C LEU A 323 1.63 4.72 -10.52
N TRP A 324 1.39 4.45 -11.81
CA TRP A 324 1.62 3.13 -12.39
C TRP A 324 2.59 3.21 -13.55
N TYR A 325 3.67 2.42 -13.49
CA TYR A 325 4.61 2.29 -14.58
C TYR A 325 4.92 0.82 -14.84
N GLN A 326 4.33 0.29 -15.89
CA GLN A 326 4.56 -1.09 -16.33
C GLN A 326 4.54 -1.16 -17.84
N GLN A 327 5.46 -1.91 -18.42
CA GLN A 327 5.46 -2.26 -19.83
C GLN A 327 4.66 -3.54 -20.02
N VAL A 328 3.75 -3.53 -20.99
CA VAL A 328 3.12 -4.77 -21.48
C VAL A 328 4.24 -5.60 -22.12
N GLN A 329 4.60 -6.72 -21.52
CA GLN A 329 5.51 -7.65 -22.14
C GLN A 329 4.70 -8.42 -23.20
N LEU A 330 4.77 -7.95 -24.46
CA LEU A 330 4.26 -8.72 -25.59
C LEU A 330 4.95 -10.07 -25.59
N ASP A 331 4.17 -11.13 -25.69
CA ASP A 331 4.65 -12.51 -25.80
C ASP A 331 5.77 -12.58 -26.85
N ARG A 332 7.01 -12.89 -26.42
CA ARG A 332 8.16 -13.09 -27.30
C ARG A 332 8.04 -14.35 -28.17
N ARG A 333 6.87 -15.00 -28.18
CA ARG A 333 6.57 -16.20 -28.97
C ARG A 333 5.95 -15.95 -30.32
N SER A 334 5.86 -14.69 -30.79
CA SER A 334 5.64 -14.45 -32.19
C SER A 334 6.94 -14.83 -32.92
N PRO A 335 6.98 -15.94 -33.71
CA PRO A 335 8.12 -16.16 -34.58
C PRO A 335 8.22 -14.94 -35.49
N HIS A 336 9.37 -14.29 -35.51
CA HIS A 336 9.67 -13.32 -36.55
C HIS A 336 9.40 -14.02 -37.88
N PRO A 337 8.53 -13.51 -38.74
CA PRO A 337 8.46 -14.03 -40.10
C PRO A 337 9.69 -13.54 -40.85
N GLY A 338 10.67 -14.37 -40.99
CA GLY A 338 11.88 -14.11 -41.80
C GLY A 338 13.18 -14.26 -41.02
N ALA A 339 13.62 -15.51 -40.83
CA ALA A 339 15.04 -15.93 -40.80
C ALA A 339 15.15 -17.19 -41.68
#